data_5eac5cd49d4e289a4595e9100906484d
#
_entry.id   5eac5cd49d4e289a4595e9100906484d
#
_cell.length_a   1.000
_cell.length_b   1.000
_cell.length_c   1.000
_cell.angle_alpha   90.00
_cell.angle_beta   90.00
_cell.angle_gamma   90.00
#
_symmetry.space_group_name_H-M   'P 1'
#
loop_
_entity.id
_entity.type
_entity.pdbx_description
1 polymer ?
#
loop_
_entity_poly.entity_id
_entity_poly.type
_entity_poly.pdbx_seq_one_letter_code
_entity_poly.pdbx_strand_id
1 'polypeptide(L)'
;MGISDLNERLNQLEQGALNLLFPRKCPFCNRHIGGRDLICGDCEKTLPYTGDRARRQVSGLRVAAPLYYEDAVRRALLDFKFKGRMGGLPCFGSLMARCAAEEFSGEFDAITWVPVSRKRLRRRGFDQARYLAGSLCVEWHVEPQETLRKTTDNPAQSGLDDADARRANVLGVYEAVRPENIAGKRFLLIDDICTTGATLSDCLLYT
;
A
#
# COMPACT_ATOMS: atom_id res chain seq x y z
N MET A 1 9.16 40.89 -5.45
CA MET A 1 9.68 39.53 -5.48
C MET A 1 9.73 39.09 -4.02
N GLY A 2 8.76 38.30 -3.58
CA GLY A 2 8.59 37.94 -2.17
C GLY A 2 9.53 36.80 -1.74
N ILE A 3 9.79 36.68 -0.43
CA ILE A 3 10.59 35.59 0.18
C ILE A 3 10.04 34.21 -0.17
N SER A 4 8.72 34.08 -0.38
CA SER A 4 8.04 32.86 -0.85
C SER A 4 8.47 32.43 -2.26
N ASP A 5 8.64 33.40 -3.18
CA ASP A 5 9.04 33.17 -4.58
C ASP A 5 10.51 32.69 -4.67
N LEU A 6 11.36 33.21 -3.78
CA LEU A 6 12.75 32.79 -3.66
C LEU A 6 12.88 31.37 -3.09
N ASN A 7 12.08 31.02 -2.08
CA ASN A 7 12.06 29.69 -1.51
C ASN A 7 11.51 28.61 -2.48
N GLU A 8 10.50 28.96 -3.28
CA GLU A 8 10.03 28.06 -4.34
C GLU A 8 11.08 27.80 -5.41
N ARG A 9 11.80 28.83 -5.84
CA ARG A 9 12.91 28.68 -6.82
C ARG A 9 14.08 27.88 -6.28
N LEU A 10 14.46 28.09 -5.02
CA LEU A 10 15.51 27.30 -4.36
C LEU A 10 15.09 25.83 -4.25
N ASN A 11 13.88 25.53 -3.81
CA ASN A 11 13.34 24.17 -3.77
C ASN A 11 13.28 23.52 -5.17
N GLN A 12 12.95 24.26 -6.21
CA GLN A 12 12.96 23.77 -7.59
C GLN A 12 14.36 23.46 -8.10
N LEU A 13 15.37 24.29 -7.75
CA LEU A 13 16.76 24.05 -8.10
C LEU A 13 17.36 22.85 -7.35
N GLU A 14 17.07 22.72 -6.04
CA GLU A 14 17.50 21.57 -5.25
C GLU A 14 16.85 20.27 -5.77
N GLN A 15 15.56 20.29 -6.08
CA GLN A 15 14.87 19.15 -6.68
C GLN A 15 15.41 18.82 -8.08
N GLY A 16 15.75 19.83 -8.87
CA GLY A 16 16.38 19.66 -10.19
C GLY A 16 17.75 18.99 -10.09
N ALA A 17 18.61 19.44 -9.17
CA ALA A 17 19.93 18.86 -8.93
C ALA A 17 19.85 17.42 -8.37
N LEU A 18 18.94 17.16 -7.43
CA LEU A 18 18.69 15.82 -6.90
C LEU A 18 18.16 14.87 -7.99
N ASN A 19 17.28 15.33 -8.87
CA ASN A 19 16.79 14.54 -9.99
C ASN A 19 17.86 14.23 -11.04
N LEU A 20 18.86 15.11 -11.19
CA LEU A 20 19.99 14.87 -12.08
C LEU A 20 20.95 13.79 -11.53
N LEU A 21 21.18 13.78 -10.20
CA LEU A 21 22.03 12.80 -9.53
C LEU A 21 21.31 11.48 -9.25
N PHE A 22 20.00 11.54 -8.95
CA PHE A 22 19.15 10.40 -8.64
C PHE A 22 17.87 10.44 -9.48
N PRO A 23 17.96 10.17 -10.79
CA PRO A 23 16.81 10.27 -11.67
C PRO A 23 15.71 9.28 -11.25
N ARG A 24 14.49 9.81 -11.15
CA ARG A 24 13.32 8.99 -10.82
C ARG A 24 13.10 7.93 -11.89
N LYS A 25 12.68 6.76 -11.46
CA LYS A 25 12.41 5.63 -12.35
C LYS A 25 10.97 5.17 -12.21
N CYS A 26 10.39 4.79 -13.33
CA CYS A 26 9.08 4.13 -13.35
C CYS A 26 9.15 2.85 -12.50
N PRO A 27 8.25 2.66 -11.51
CA PRO A 27 8.30 1.51 -10.61
C PRO A 27 8.07 0.18 -11.33
N PHE A 28 7.43 0.20 -12.51
CA PHE A 28 7.04 -1.00 -13.25
C PHE A 28 8.07 -1.46 -14.28
N CYS A 29 8.73 -0.53 -14.99
CA CYS A 29 9.69 -0.88 -16.06
C CYS A 29 11.11 -0.35 -15.82
N ASN A 30 11.36 0.40 -14.74
CA ASN A 30 12.64 1.04 -14.39
C ASN A 30 13.14 2.08 -15.41
N ARG A 31 12.36 2.47 -16.42
CA ARG A 31 12.70 3.56 -17.35
C ARG A 31 12.73 4.89 -16.56
N HIS A 32 13.63 5.77 -16.91
CA HIS A 32 13.68 7.11 -16.32
C HIS A 32 12.39 7.87 -16.64
N ILE A 33 11.88 8.59 -15.65
CA ILE A 33 10.71 9.46 -15.76
C ILE A 33 11.12 10.88 -15.38
N GLY A 34 10.56 11.85 -16.10
CA GLY A 34 10.87 13.27 -15.89
C GLY A 34 9.81 14.00 -15.10
N GLY A 35 10.15 15.22 -14.69
CA GLY A 35 9.19 16.11 -14.08
C GLY A 35 8.54 15.56 -12.80
N ARG A 36 7.20 15.66 -12.75
CA ARG A 36 6.37 15.19 -11.63
C ARG A 36 5.74 13.82 -11.89
N ASP A 37 6.09 13.16 -12.98
CA ASP A 37 5.49 11.87 -13.33
C ASP A 37 5.79 10.81 -12.27
N LEU A 38 4.78 10.01 -11.96
CA LEU A 38 4.89 8.86 -11.05
C LEU A 38 5.09 7.54 -11.79
N ILE A 39 4.77 7.54 -13.10
CA ILE A 39 4.78 6.39 -14.01
C ILE A 39 5.12 6.88 -15.42
N CYS A 40 5.77 6.06 -16.24
CA CYS A 40 6.00 6.41 -17.65
C CYS A 40 4.73 6.18 -18.49
N GLY A 41 4.57 6.95 -19.58
CA GLY A 41 3.37 6.90 -20.42
C GLY A 41 3.08 5.54 -21.04
N ASP A 42 4.11 4.70 -21.29
CA ASP A 42 3.89 3.34 -21.81
C ASP A 42 3.28 2.43 -20.72
N CYS A 43 3.82 2.47 -19.48
CA CYS A 43 3.25 1.70 -18.39
C CYS A 43 1.85 2.21 -18.02
N GLU A 44 1.62 3.51 -18.01
CA GLU A 44 0.31 4.08 -17.74
C GLU A 44 -0.79 3.50 -18.67
N LYS A 45 -0.45 3.24 -19.94
CA LYS A 45 -1.39 2.69 -20.93
C LYS A 45 -1.50 1.17 -20.89
N THR A 46 -0.48 0.45 -20.38
CA THR A 46 -0.38 -1.01 -20.52
C THR A 46 -0.52 -1.79 -19.23
N LEU A 47 -0.57 -1.09 -18.08
CA LEU A 47 -0.79 -1.77 -16.80
C LEU A 47 -2.16 -2.45 -16.75
N PRO A 48 -2.25 -3.60 -16.05
CA PRO A 48 -3.49 -4.34 -15.90
C PRO A 48 -4.41 -3.67 -14.85
N TYR A 49 -5.00 -2.53 -15.22
CA TYR A 49 -5.98 -1.85 -14.38
C TYR A 49 -7.23 -2.71 -14.19
N THR A 50 -7.77 -2.68 -13.00
CA THR A 50 -9.01 -3.41 -12.68
C THR A 50 -10.25 -2.71 -13.23
N GLY A 51 -10.22 -1.37 -13.39
CA GLY A 51 -11.35 -0.59 -13.88
C GLY A 51 -12.63 -0.90 -13.08
N ASP A 52 -13.74 -1.15 -13.78
CA ASP A 52 -15.05 -1.49 -13.18
C ASP A 52 -15.04 -2.77 -12.32
N ARG A 53 -13.96 -3.57 -12.37
CA ARG A 53 -13.76 -4.77 -11.54
C ARG A 53 -12.88 -4.52 -10.32
N ALA A 54 -12.60 -3.27 -9.99
CA ALA A 54 -11.78 -2.91 -8.83
C ALA A 54 -12.39 -3.46 -7.54
N ARG A 55 -13.71 -3.32 -7.37
CA ARG A 55 -14.47 -3.82 -6.23
C ARG A 55 -14.89 -5.28 -6.40
N ARG A 56 -14.69 -6.08 -5.35
CA ARG A 56 -15.19 -7.47 -5.27
C ARG A 56 -15.47 -7.85 -3.82
N GLN A 57 -16.24 -8.94 -3.67
CA GLN A 57 -16.42 -9.59 -2.36
C GLN A 57 -15.38 -10.70 -2.19
N VAL A 58 -14.66 -10.66 -1.08
CA VAL A 58 -13.67 -11.68 -0.71
C VAL A 58 -13.89 -12.04 0.75
N SER A 59 -14.31 -13.28 1.01
CA SER A 59 -14.62 -13.77 2.37
C SER A 59 -15.62 -12.87 3.14
N GLY A 60 -16.63 -12.36 2.45
CA GLY A 60 -17.64 -11.46 3.04
C GLY A 60 -17.23 -9.99 3.14
N LEU A 61 -16.00 -9.66 2.78
CA LEU A 61 -15.46 -8.31 2.80
C LEU A 61 -15.57 -7.63 1.46
N ARG A 62 -15.83 -6.31 1.48
CA ARG A 62 -15.65 -5.48 0.30
C ARG A 62 -14.16 -5.15 0.15
N VAL A 63 -13.59 -5.53 -0.96
CA VAL A 63 -12.18 -5.31 -1.29
C VAL A 63 -12.10 -4.60 -2.63
N ALA A 64 -11.20 -3.64 -2.76
CA ALA A 64 -10.86 -3.02 -4.04
C ALA A 64 -9.35 -3.01 -4.25
N ALA A 65 -8.93 -3.11 -5.50
CA ALA A 65 -7.54 -3.02 -5.89
C ALA A 65 -7.43 -2.26 -7.22
N PRO A 66 -6.49 -1.32 -7.37
CA PRO A 66 -6.33 -0.56 -8.61
C PRO A 66 -5.78 -1.38 -9.78
N LEU A 67 -5.03 -2.44 -9.49
CA LEU A 67 -4.29 -3.24 -10.47
C LEU A 67 -4.41 -4.73 -10.17
N TYR A 68 -4.44 -5.56 -11.22
CA TYR A 68 -4.23 -6.99 -11.09
C TYR A 68 -2.77 -7.31 -10.73
N TYR A 69 -2.56 -8.34 -9.91
CA TYR A 69 -1.24 -8.79 -9.47
C TYR A 69 -0.57 -9.66 -10.54
N GLU A 70 -0.15 -9.03 -11.62
CA GLU A 70 0.40 -9.69 -12.82
C GLU A 70 1.71 -9.00 -13.26
N ASP A 71 2.55 -9.72 -13.97
CA ASP A 71 3.73 -9.24 -14.68
C ASP A 71 4.52 -8.08 -14.05
N ALA A 72 4.39 -6.88 -14.61
CA ALA A 72 5.10 -5.67 -14.15
C ALA A 72 4.68 -5.24 -12.74
N VAL A 73 3.39 -5.38 -12.40
CA VAL A 73 2.86 -5.07 -11.06
C VAL A 73 3.45 -6.03 -10.03
N ARG A 74 3.45 -7.33 -10.35
CA ARG A 74 4.04 -8.37 -9.48
C ARG A 74 5.53 -8.10 -9.25
N ARG A 75 6.30 -7.78 -10.30
CA ARG A 75 7.73 -7.45 -10.18
C ARG A 75 7.95 -6.23 -9.31
N ALA A 76 7.19 -5.14 -9.52
CA ALA A 76 7.30 -3.90 -8.77
C ALA A 76 7.03 -4.10 -7.27
N LEU A 77 5.98 -4.85 -6.92
CA LEU A 77 5.65 -5.16 -5.52
C LEU A 77 6.67 -6.11 -4.88
N LEU A 78 7.23 -7.07 -5.62
CA LEU A 78 8.31 -7.93 -5.12
C LEU A 78 9.61 -7.13 -4.89
N ASP A 79 9.95 -6.20 -5.79
CA ASP A 79 11.11 -5.33 -5.63
C ASP A 79 10.94 -4.38 -4.43
N PHE A 80 9.76 -3.83 -4.23
CA PHE A 80 9.41 -3.08 -3.02
C PHE A 80 9.56 -3.96 -1.77
N LYS A 81 8.92 -5.12 -1.75
CA LYS A 81 8.82 -6.02 -0.60
C LYS A 81 10.14 -6.65 -0.16
N PHE A 82 11.02 -6.99 -1.11
CA PHE A 82 12.24 -7.77 -0.85
C PHE A 82 13.55 -7.01 -1.12
N LYS A 83 13.52 -5.98 -1.96
CA LYS A 83 14.71 -5.18 -2.28
C LYS A 83 14.64 -3.76 -1.69
N GLY A 84 13.56 -3.43 -0.96
CA GLY A 84 13.38 -2.10 -0.33
C GLY A 84 13.32 -0.95 -1.34
N ARG A 85 12.83 -1.18 -2.56
CA ARG A 85 12.70 -0.12 -3.58
C ARG A 85 11.54 0.80 -3.27
N MET A 86 11.79 1.81 -2.43
CA MET A 86 10.78 2.78 -1.96
C MET A 86 10.36 3.81 -3.02
N GLY A 87 11.13 3.99 -4.10
CA GLY A 87 10.84 5.00 -5.13
C GLY A 87 9.49 4.86 -5.84
N GLY A 88 8.84 3.69 -5.76
CA GLY A 88 7.50 3.44 -6.29
C GLY A 88 6.35 3.85 -5.36
N LEU A 89 6.63 4.15 -4.09
CA LEU A 89 5.58 4.44 -3.10
C LEU A 89 4.63 5.58 -3.51
N PRO A 90 5.10 6.73 -4.02
CA PRO A 90 4.19 7.78 -4.45
C PRO A 90 3.22 7.31 -5.55
N CYS A 91 3.69 6.48 -6.49
CA CYS A 91 2.84 5.90 -7.53
C CYS A 91 1.79 4.94 -6.94
N PHE A 92 2.22 4.03 -6.06
CA PHE A 92 1.30 3.08 -5.41
C PHE A 92 0.27 3.80 -4.54
N GLY A 93 0.70 4.80 -3.76
CA GLY A 93 -0.18 5.63 -2.93
C GLY A 93 -1.25 6.34 -3.75
N SER A 94 -0.85 7.01 -4.83
CA SER A 94 -1.77 7.73 -5.72
C SER A 94 -2.78 6.78 -6.40
N LEU A 95 -2.33 5.62 -6.91
CA LEU A 95 -3.22 4.62 -7.49
C LEU A 95 -4.24 4.08 -6.47
N MET A 96 -3.78 3.80 -5.24
CA MET A 96 -4.64 3.31 -4.16
C MET A 96 -5.61 4.37 -3.66
N ALA A 97 -5.17 5.64 -3.53
CA ALA A 97 -6.02 6.74 -3.10
C ALA A 97 -7.16 6.97 -4.09
N ARG A 98 -6.86 6.96 -5.40
CA ARG A 98 -7.87 7.08 -6.45
C ARG A 98 -8.87 5.93 -6.38
N CYS A 99 -8.40 4.68 -6.34
CA CYS A 99 -9.25 3.51 -6.24
C CYS A 99 -10.13 3.55 -4.97
N ALA A 100 -9.58 3.94 -3.84
CA ALA A 100 -10.33 4.04 -2.59
C ALA A 100 -11.37 5.18 -2.62
N ALA A 101 -11.06 6.31 -3.25
CA ALA A 101 -12.03 7.40 -3.45
C ALA A 101 -13.20 6.99 -4.35
N GLU A 102 -12.94 6.23 -5.40
CA GLU A 102 -13.95 5.72 -6.32
C GLU A 102 -14.83 4.65 -5.67
N GLU A 103 -14.25 3.75 -4.87
CA GLU A 103 -14.91 2.54 -4.38
C GLU A 103 -15.48 2.63 -2.96
N PHE A 104 -14.93 3.52 -2.11
CA PHE A 104 -15.25 3.59 -0.67
C PHE A 104 -15.52 5.01 -0.16
N SER A 105 -15.79 6.00 -1.05
CA SER A 105 -16.00 7.39 -0.62
C SER A 105 -17.08 7.52 0.46
N GLY A 106 -16.73 8.14 1.60
CA GLY A 106 -17.63 8.33 2.73
C GLY A 106 -17.96 7.08 3.55
N GLU A 107 -17.34 5.94 3.27
CA GLU A 107 -17.64 4.68 3.92
C GLU A 107 -16.70 4.31 5.08
N PHE A 108 -15.67 5.12 5.35
CA PHE A 108 -14.71 4.90 6.44
C PHE A 108 -14.38 6.21 7.15
N ASP A 109 -13.95 6.10 8.39
CA ASP A 109 -13.63 7.22 9.28
C ASP A 109 -12.10 7.35 9.48
N ALA A 110 -11.35 6.28 9.25
CA ALA A 110 -9.89 6.26 9.38
C ALA A 110 -9.26 5.17 8.50
N ILE A 111 -7.93 5.24 8.34
CA ILE A 111 -7.14 4.31 7.53
C ILE A 111 -6.21 3.55 8.44
N THR A 112 -6.10 2.25 8.23
CA THR A 112 -5.19 1.36 8.94
C THR A 112 -4.52 0.39 7.96
N TRP A 113 -3.63 -0.46 8.45
CA TRP A 113 -2.90 -1.42 7.61
C TRP A 113 -2.80 -2.79 8.27
N VAL A 114 -2.57 -3.82 7.46
CA VAL A 114 -2.27 -5.18 7.91
C VAL A 114 -0.82 -5.24 8.41
N PRO A 115 -0.55 -5.37 9.72
CA PRO A 115 0.80 -5.33 10.24
C PRO A 115 1.58 -6.62 9.95
N VAL A 116 2.88 -6.50 9.72
CA VAL A 116 3.80 -7.64 9.67
C VAL A 116 4.25 -8.07 11.07
N SER A 117 4.68 -9.33 11.23
CA SER A 117 5.24 -9.80 12.51
C SER A 117 6.55 -9.09 12.86
N ARG A 118 6.87 -8.99 14.17
CA ARG A 118 8.13 -8.38 14.64
C ARG A 118 9.37 -9.05 14.03
N LYS A 119 9.33 -10.36 13.78
CA LYS A 119 10.43 -11.09 13.14
C LYS A 119 10.61 -10.69 11.68
N ARG A 120 9.48 -10.55 10.92
CA ARG A 120 9.50 -10.07 9.55
C ARG A 120 9.95 -8.62 9.46
N LEU A 121 9.47 -7.76 10.36
CA LEU A 121 9.88 -6.36 10.45
C LEU A 121 11.40 -6.24 10.65
N ARG A 122 11.98 -7.00 11.61
CA ARG A 122 13.44 -7.02 11.83
C ARG A 122 14.22 -7.51 10.62
N ARG A 123 13.71 -8.52 9.90
CA ARG A 123 14.38 -9.08 8.70
C ARG A 123 14.29 -8.16 7.50
N ARG A 124 13.16 -7.47 7.30
CA ARG A 124 12.90 -6.61 6.13
C ARG A 124 13.28 -5.16 6.36
N GLY A 125 13.36 -4.71 7.61
CA GLY A 125 13.63 -3.33 8.00
C GLY A 125 12.40 -2.42 7.96
N PHE A 126 11.28 -2.84 7.38
CA PHE A 126 10.06 -2.04 7.25
C PHE A 126 8.80 -2.90 7.12
N ASP A 127 7.64 -2.26 7.38
CA ASP A 127 6.30 -2.82 7.20
C ASP A 127 5.70 -2.29 5.90
N GLN A 128 5.50 -3.17 4.92
CA GLN A 128 5.06 -2.81 3.56
C GLN A 128 3.69 -2.14 3.57
N ALA A 129 2.71 -2.74 4.24
CA ALA A 129 1.34 -2.24 4.25
C ALA A 129 1.27 -0.89 4.97
N ARG A 130 2.07 -0.66 6.02
CA ARG A 130 2.20 0.64 6.68
C ARG A 130 2.72 1.71 5.73
N TYR A 131 3.76 1.42 4.94
CA TYR A 131 4.31 2.39 3.98
C TYR A 131 3.33 2.68 2.84
N LEU A 132 2.59 1.67 2.37
CA LEU A 132 1.53 1.85 1.38
C LEU A 132 0.39 2.71 1.96
N ALA A 133 -0.07 2.41 3.17
CA ALA A 133 -1.08 3.22 3.86
C ALA A 133 -0.62 4.67 4.05
N GLY A 134 0.62 4.87 4.51
CA GLY A 134 1.22 6.21 4.63
C GLY A 134 1.28 6.95 3.31
N SER A 135 1.68 6.28 2.23
CA SER A 135 1.74 6.91 0.90
C SER A 135 0.36 7.28 0.35
N LEU A 136 -0.67 6.46 0.60
CA LEU A 136 -2.06 6.79 0.30
C LEU A 136 -2.53 8.00 1.13
N CYS A 137 -2.24 8.01 2.42
CA CYS A 137 -2.63 9.07 3.35
C CYS A 137 -2.01 10.44 2.99
N VAL A 138 -0.82 10.48 2.37
CA VAL A 138 -0.21 11.70 1.85
C VAL A 138 -1.13 12.39 0.82
N GLU A 139 -1.78 11.63 -0.06
CA GLU A 139 -2.71 12.18 -1.07
C GLU A 139 -3.92 12.88 -0.45
N TRP A 140 -4.32 12.49 0.76
CA TRP A 140 -5.49 13.02 1.47
C TRP A 140 -5.15 13.89 2.68
N HIS A 141 -3.85 14.16 2.91
CA HIS A 141 -3.35 14.96 4.03
C HIS A 141 -3.84 14.45 5.40
N VAL A 142 -3.86 13.11 5.57
CA VAL A 142 -4.22 12.43 6.82
C VAL A 142 -3.11 11.47 7.25
N GLU A 143 -3.22 10.91 8.46
CA GLU A 143 -2.27 9.93 8.99
C GLU A 143 -2.93 8.56 9.17
N PRO A 144 -2.25 7.45 8.84
CA PRO A 144 -2.76 6.12 9.10
C PRO A 144 -2.67 5.79 10.60
N GLN A 145 -3.68 5.06 11.12
CA GLN A 145 -3.78 4.69 12.52
C GLN A 145 -3.35 3.24 12.74
N GLU A 146 -2.52 2.98 13.76
CA GLU A 146 -2.21 1.61 14.18
C GLU A 146 -3.38 1.06 15.00
N THR A 147 -4.11 0.10 14.43
CA THR A 147 -5.26 -0.55 15.08
C THR A 147 -5.01 -2.02 15.39
N LEU A 148 -4.04 -2.63 14.71
CA LEU A 148 -3.76 -4.06 14.79
C LEU A 148 -2.27 -4.30 15.08
N ARG A 149 -1.99 -5.40 15.78
CA ARG A 149 -0.65 -5.95 15.96
C ARG A 149 -0.66 -7.43 15.61
N LYS A 150 0.35 -7.87 14.87
CA LYS A 150 0.57 -9.30 14.62
C LYS A 150 1.36 -9.90 15.77
N THR A 151 0.74 -10.84 16.50
CA THR A 151 1.31 -11.49 17.69
C THR A 151 2.17 -12.68 17.36
N THR A 152 1.80 -13.44 16.32
CA THR A 152 2.42 -14.71 15.94
C THR A 152 3.15 -14.60 14.61
N ASP A 153 4.37 -15.16 14.52
CA ASP A 153 5.13 -15.25 13.26
C ASP A 153 4.87 -16.61 12.61
N ASN A 154 3.79 -16.68 11.86
CA ASN A 154 3.43 -17.86 11.09
C ASN A 154 4.14 -17.91 9.71
N PRO A 155 4.23 -19.08 9.03
CA PRO A 155 4.84 -19.20 7.71
C PRO A 155 4.31 -18.18 6.69
N ALA A 156 5.11 -17.86 5.68
CA ALA A 156 4.68 -16.94 4.62
C ALA A 156 3.56 -17.58 3.79
N GLN A 157 2.43 -16.88 3.64
CA GLN A 157 1.31 -17.37 2.84
C GLN A 157 1.65 -17.63 1.37
N SER A 158 2.65 -16.91 0.83
CA SER A 158 3.14 -17.12 -0.54
C SER A 158 3.79 -18.50 -0.79
N GLY A 159 4.06 -19.26 0.25
CA GLY A 159 4.59 -20.63 0.16
C GLY A 159 3.56 -21.72 0.46
N LEU A 160 2.27 -21.35 0.61
CA LEU A 160 1.18 -22.31 0.83
C LEU A 160 0.37 -22.46 -0.45
N ASP A 161 0.26 -23.66 -0.95
CA ASP A 161 -0.41 -23.97 -2.23
C ASP A 161 -1.93 -24.08 -2.08
N ASP A 162 -2.44 -24.32 -0.86
CA ASP A 162 -3.85 -24.52 -0.57
C ASP A 162 -4.50 -23.32 0.13
N ALA A 163 -5.75 -22.99 -0.26
CA ALA A 163 -6.55 -21.91 0.31
C ALA A 163 -6.94 -22.19 1.77
N ASP A 164 -7.21 -23.43 2.14
CA ASP A 164 -7.57 -23.82 3.50
C ASP A 164 -6.37 -23.77 4.42
N ALA A 165 -5.18 -24.17 3.95
CA ALA A 165 -3.94 -24.00 4.66
C ALA A 165 -3.59 -22.51 4.90
N ARG A 166 -3.94 -21.63 3.95
CA ARG A 166 -3.78 -20.18 4.12
C ARG A 166 -4.72 -19.62 5.18
N ARG A 167 -5.97 -20.08 5.23
CA ARG A 167 -6.94 -19.68 6.26
C ARG A 167 -6.51 -20.13 7.64
N ALA A 168 -6.18 -21.41 7.81
CA ALA A 168 -5.71 -21.96 9.09
C ALA A 168 -4.44 -21.27 9.62
N ASN A 169 -3.58 -20.80 8.71
CA ASN A 169 -2.31 -20.17 9.06
C ASN A 169 -2.45 -18.73 9.63
N VAL A 170 -3.62 -18.10 9.52
CA VAL A 170 -3.81 -16.69 9.96
C VAL A 170 -4.80 -16.52 11.09
N LEU A 171 -5.58 -17.53 11.46
CA LEU A 171 -6.55 -17.44 12.56
C LEU A 171 -5.86 -17.14 13.89
N GLY A 172 -6.32 -16.12 14.60
CA GLY A 172 -5.85 -15.78 15.95
C GLY A 172 -4.45 -15.17 16.00
N VAL A 173 -3.90 -14.68 14.89
CA VAL A 173 -2.54 -14.12 14.85
C VAL A 173 -2.46 -12.61 14.96
N TYR A 174 -3.60 -11.94 15.00
CA TYR A 174 -3.68 -10.48 15.21
C TYR A 174 -4.39 -10.16 16.54
N GLU A 175 -4.11 -9.00 17.07
CA GLU A 175 -4.81 -8.41 18.22
C GLU A 175 -5.07 -6.92 17.99
N ALA A 176 -6.13 -6.39 18.57
CA ALA A 176 -6.43 -4.97 18.54
C ALA A 176 -5.47 -4.18 19.43
N VAL A 177 -4.99 -3.05 18.92
CA VAL A 177 -4.17 -2.08 19.67
C VAL A 177 -5.06 -0.93 20.07
N ARG A 178 -5.20 -0.68 21.39
CA ARG A 178 -6.06 0.37 21.94
C ARG A 178 -7.52 0.23 21.44
N PRO A 179 -8.22 -0.84 21.84
CA PRO A 179 -9.60 -1.11 21.40
C PRO A 179 -10.55 0.07 21.58
N GLU A 180 -10.30 0.91 22.59
CA GLU A 180 -11.06 2.13 22.89
C GLU A 180 -11.00 3.16 21.75
N ASN A 181 -9.94 3.18 20.95
CA ASN A 181 -9.78 4.08 19.80
C ASN A 181 -10.40 3.53 18.52
N ILE A 182 -10.79 2.24 18.53
CA ILE A 182 -11.30 1.49 17.38
C ILE A 182 -12.82 1.42 17.43
N ALA A 183 -13.38 1.24 18.61
CA ALA A 183 -14.80 0.98 18.81
C ALA A 183 -15.70 2.01 18.11
N GLY A 184 -16.65 1.54 17.33
CA GLY A 184 -17.63 2.34 16.59
C GLY A 184 -17.10 3.06 15.36
N LYS A 185 -15.85 2.87 14.98
CA LYS A 185 -15.26 3.45 13.74
C LYS A 185 -15.20 2.43 12.61
N ARG A 186 -15.35 2.92 11.39
CA ARG A 186 -15.15 2.17 10.15
C ARG A 186 -13.74 2.43 9.64
N PHE A 187 -13.01 1.40 9.32
CA PHE A 187 -11.63 1.52 8.84
C PHE A 187 -11.46 1.06 7.39
N LEU A 188 -10.70 1.82 6.63
CA LEU A 188 -10.13 1.36 5.38
C LEU A 188 -8.83 0.61 5.70
N LEU A 189 -8.84 -0.73 5.52
CA LEU A 189 -7.69 -1.60 5.81
C LEU A 189 -6.84 -1.78 4.56
N ILE A 190 -5.56 -1.42 4.65
CA ILE A 190 -4.60 -1.48 3.55
C ILE A 190 -3.71 -2.72 3.66
N ASP A 191 -3.53 -3.43 2.54
CA ASP A 191 -2.57 -4.53 2.39
C ASP A 191 -1.84 -4.42 1.04
N ASP A 192 -0.74 -5.18 0.85
CA ASP A 192 0.04 -5.18 -0.40
C ASP A 192 -0.59 -6.06 -1.49
N ILE A 193 -1.14 -7.21 -1.15
CA ILE A 193 -1.72 -8.18 -2.10
C ILE A 193 -2.91 -8.89 -1.47
N CYS A 194 -4.07 -8.82 -2.12
CA CYS A 194 -5.23 -9.61 -1.75
C CYS A 194 -5.39 -10.81 -2.69
N THR A 195 -5.34 -12.02 -2.13
CA THR A 195 -5.61 -13.28 -2.86
C THR A 195 -6.94 -13.90 -2.40
N THR A 196 -6.91 -14.70 -1.37
CA THR A 196 -8.10 -15.36 -0.77
C THR A 196 -8.84 -14.50 0.25
N GLY A 197 -8.23 -13.39 0.67
CA GLY A 197 -8.76 -12.53 1.74
C GLY A 197 -8.59 -13.08 3.16
N ALA A 198 -7.91 -14.21 3.33
CA ALA A 198 -7.73 -14.83 4.65
C ALA A 198 -7.09 -13.88 5.67
N THR A 199 -6.06 -13.14 5.27
CA THR A 199 -5.41 -12.12 6.13
C THR A 199 -6.39 -11.02 6.53
N LEU A 200 -7.17 -10.51 5.56
CA LEU A 200 -8.13 -9.45 5.80
C LEU A 200 -9.25 -9.93 6.74
N SER A 201 -9.74 -11.15 6.52
CA SER A 201 -10.79 -11.75 7.36
C SER A 201 -10.33 -11.92 8.81
N ASP A 202 -9.09 -12.35 9.05
CA ASP A 202 -8.57 -12.49 10.41
C ASP A 202 -8.40 -11.12 11.10
N CYS A 203 -7.91 -10.10 10.38
CA CYS A 203 -7.80 -8.74 10.91
C CYS A 203 -9.15 -8.19 11.39
N LEU A 204 -10.26 -8.51 10.72
CA LEU A 204 -11.60 -8.02 11.08
C LEU A 204 -12.22 -8.70 12.30
N LEU A 205 -11.76 -9.88 12.69
CA LEU A 205 -12.25 -10.53 13.91
C LEU A 205 -11.85 -9.73 15.17
N TYR A 206 -10.93 -8.75 15.04
CA TYR A 206 -10.36 -7.99 16.15
C TYR A 206 -10.56 -6.46 16.02
N THR A 207 -11.26 -6.02 15.00
CA THR A 207 -11.64 -4.60 14.78
C THR A 207 -13.15 -4.44 14.70
#